data_390d4109872dd6448b0e7cf73f1c3ff4
#
_entry.id   390d4109872dd6448b0e7cf73f1c3ff4
#
_cell.length_a   1.000
_cell.length_b   1.000
_cell.length_c   1.000
_cell.angle_alpha   90.00
_cell.angle_beta   90.00
_cell.angle_gamma   90.00
#
_symmetry.space_group_name_H-M   'P 1'
#
loop_
_entity.id
_entity.type
_entity.pdbx_description
1 polymer ?
#
loop_
_entity_poly.entity_id
_entity_poly.type
_entity_poly.pdbx_seq_one_letter_code
_entity_poly.pdbx_strand_id
1 'polypeptide(L)'
;MTTTSTTTSTTNTISTSDDGLARARAIAGLDVSMTLAAGAGSGKTSVLVQRVLGVLRSGVDPGTIAAITFTDKAAGELRARVRDALERGAERGAEHGGVEDDATNHVARALSLFGDLTITTIHAFCAELLRAEALEAAFAPGTSVGDDDAAHEALLGALSSWREGLLQRKPLVRRLIDDGATFAQLIKAARALVRLRDHRPIVSDVAFDLAVARAELGALAATIADIATHCSAPDTCKLIKGNADLVAAINDAADNDEDSTGDGLLRLLWSAKKVKKGVGTAKDWDGHKDAYIEAIARLGDWRIRWQGAAHGEVVRDLMVQLVPLVVQRKQAASIATFDDLLSETARLLRTSPGARARLASRARVLLIDEVQDTDPLQAEIATLLTNARAAVDGDDGDDGDGGDD
;
A
#
# COMPACT_ATOMS: atom_id res chain seq x y z
N MET A 1 -30.29 -22.00 -1.71
CA MET A 1 -29.62 -22.14 -0.41
C MET A 1 -28.15 -22.17 -0.71
N THR A 2 -27.46 -21.08 -0.49
CA THR A 2 -26.06 -20.88 -0.83
C THR A 2 -25.27 -21.04 0.46
N THR A 3 -24.54 -22.12 0.60
CA THR A 3 -23.65 -22.35 1.76
C THR A 3 -22.31 -21.68 1.50
N THR A 4 -22.07 -20.59 2.19
CA THR A 4 -20.78 -19.91 2.24
C THR A 4 -19.89 -20.66 3.22
N SER A 5 -18.87 -21.40 2.74
CA SER A 5 -17.85 -21.98 3.60
C SER A 5 -16.87 -20.90 4.01
N THR A 6 -16.96 -20.47 5.25
CA THR A 6 -16.01 -19.56 5.89
C THR A 6 -14.80 -20.37 6.35
N THR A 7 -13.68 -20.24 5.67
CA THR A 7 -12.40 -20.78 6.14
C THR A 7 -11.95 -19.97 7.35
N THR A 8 -12.18 -20.50 8.53
CA THR A 8 -11.79 -19.86 9.79
C THR A 8 -10.28 -20.02 9.97
N SER A 9 -9.52 -18.97 9.68
CA SER A 9 -8.13 -18.86 10.11
C SER A 9 -8.10 -18.76 11.63
N THR A 10 -7.82 -19.86 12.30
CA THR A 10 -7.74 -19.91 13.76
C THR A 10 -6.42 -19.27 14.21
N THR A 11 -6.44 -17.99 14.47
CA THR A 11 -5.33 -17.28 15.12
C THR A 11 -5.33 -17.67 16.60
N ASN A 12 -4.52 -18.65 17.00
CA ASN A 12 -4.33 -19.05 18.39
C ASN A 12 -3.42 -18.03 19.09
N THR A 13 -4.00 -17.06 19.80
CA THR A 13 -3.27 -16.15 20.67
C THR A 13 -2.98 -16.87 22.00
N ILE A 14 -1.72 -17.15 22.28
CA ILE A 14 -1.29 -17.84 23.52
C ILE A 14 -0.91 -16.80 24.57
N SER A 15 -1.53 -16.86 25.75
CA SER A 15 -1.29 -16.01 26.91
C SER A 15 0.09 -16.25 27.54
N THR A 16 0.71 -15.19 28.09
CA THR A 16 2.08 -15.12 28.60
C THR A 16 2.39 -15.98 29.84
N SER A 17 1.44 -16.72 30.41
CA SER A 17 1.61 -17.51 31.64
C SER A 17 2.31 -18.85 31.43
N ASP A 18 2.57 -19.27 30.18
CA ASP A 18 3.20 -20.56 29.89
C ASP A 18 4.20 -20.47 28.71
N ASP A 19 5.20 -19.59 28.87
CA ASP A 19 6.22 -19.29 27.85
C ASP A 19 6.97 -20.56 27.36
N GLY A 20 7.18 -21.54 28.24
CA GLY A 20 7.85 -22.80 27.91
C GLY A 20 7.03 -23.67 26.97
N LEU A 21 5.73 -23.85 27.26
CA LEU A 21 4.81 -24.64 26.42
C LEU A 21 4.53 -23.95 25.08
N ALA A 22 4.36 -22.63 25.09
CA ALA A 22 4.18 -21.87 23.85
C ALA A 22 5.40 -22.01 22.91
N ARG A 23 6.60 -21.94 23.46
CA ARG A 23 7.86 -22.12 22.74
C ARG A 23 7.99 -23.55 22.20
N ALA A 24 7.71 -24.57 23.01
CA ALA A 24 7.74 -25.96 22.59
C ALA A 24 6.74 -26.21 21.43
N ARG A 25 5.52 -25.67 21.51
CA ARG A 25 4.53 -25.75 20.41
C ARG A 25 5.00 -25.04 19.16
N ALA A 26 5.61 -23.86 19.30
CA ALA A 26 6.15 -23.12 18.16
C ALA A 26 7.27 -23.85 17.44
N ILE A 27 8.06 -24.64 18.15
CA ILE A 27 9.15 -25.44 17.58
C ILE A 27 8.61 -26.75 16.97
N ALA A 28 7.68 -27.44 17.64
CA ALA A 28 7.23 -28.77 17.26
C ALA A 28 6.08 -28.78 16.22
N GLY A 29 5.24 -27.75 16.19
CA GLY A 29 4.09 -27.69 15.27
C GLY A 29 4.52 -27.29 13.86
N LEU A 30 5.15 -28.20 13.11
CA LEU A 30 5.69 -27.93 11.76
C LEU A 30 4.62 -27.95 10.66
N ASP A 31 3.50 -28.57 10.93
CA ASP A 31 2.34 -28.79 10.05
C ASP A 31 1.33 -27.64 10.05
N VAL A 32 1.51 -26.66 10.95
CA VAL A 32 0.57 -25.55 11.10
C VAL A 32 1.24 -24.19 10.89
N SER A 33 0.51 -23.28 10.24
CA SER A 33 0.90 -21.88 10.17
C SER A 33 0.62 -21.20 11.52
N MET A 34 1.59 -20.44 12.04
CA MET A 34 1.44 -19.76 13.32
C MET A 34 2.13 -18.40 13.36
N THR A 35 1.60 -17.51 14.16
CA THR A 35 2.22 -16.24 14.51
C THR A 35 2.68 -16.27 15.95
N LEU A 36 3.96 -15.97 16.19
CA LEU A 36 4.57 -15.91 17.51
C LEU A 36 4.70 -14.44 17.96
N ALA A 37 3.85 -14.03 18.91
CA ALA A 37 3.97 -12.72 19.56
C ALA A 37 4.90 -12.84 20.76
N ALA A 38 6.04 -12.16 20.73
CA ALA A 38 7.04 -12.23 21.79
C ALA A 38 7.81 -10.91 21.92
N GLY A 39 8.11 -10.50 23.15
CA GLY A 39 8.84 -9.26 23.44
C GLY A 39 10.31 -9.29 22.96
N ALA A 40 10.97 -8.15 23.01
CA ALA A 40 12.39 -8.06 22.73
C ALA A 40 13.19 -8.92 23.73
N GLY A 41 14.21 -9.64 23.26
CA GLY A 41 15.03 -10.50 24.11
C GLY A 41 14.40 -11.83 24.53
N SER A 42 13.16 -12.13 24.13
CA SER A 42 12.46 -13.38 24.46
C SER A 42 13.00 -14.62 23.75
N GLY A 43 13.96 -14.48 22.86
CA GLY A 43 14.55 -15.59 22.11
C GLY A 43 13.82 -15.97 20.82
N LYS A 44 13.07 -15.06 20.19
CA LYS A 44 12.40 -15.24 18.89
C LYS A 44 13.30 -15.89 17.84
N THR A 45 14.48 -15.35 17.64
CA THR A 45 15.48 -15.88 16.69
C THR A 45 15.91 -17.31 17.02
N SER A 46 16.00 -17.67 18.31
CA SER A 46 16.30 -19.05 18.73
C SER A 46 15.17 -20.03 18.34
N VAL A 47 13.91 -19.61 18.53
CA VAL A 47 12.74 -20.40 18.10
C VAL A 47 12.73 -20.53 16.57
N LEU A 48 13.03 -19.47 15.83
CA LEU A 48 13.11 -19.49 14.38
C LEU A 48 14.17 -20.49 13.90
N VAL A 49 15.39 -20.44 14.46
CA VAL A 49 16.46 -21.42 14.15
C VAL A 49 16.00 -22.85 14.44
N GLN A 50 15.42 -23.09 15.62
CA GLN A 50 14.95 -24.43 15.98
C GLN A 50 13.84 -24.93 15.06
N ARG A 51 12.97 -24.03 14.60
CA ARG A 51 11.91 -24.37 13.64
C ARG A 51 12.50 -24.74 12.27
N VAL A 52 13.47 -23.96 11.74
CA VAL A 52 14.20 -24.31 10.51
C VAL A 52 14.82 -25.69 10.65
N LEU A 53 15.51 -25.96 11.76
CA LEU A 53 16.13 -27.28 12.02
C LEU A 53 15.08 -28.41 12.12
N GLY A 54 13.94 -28.16 12.75
CA GLY A 54 12.84 -29.12 12.81
C GLY A 54 12.33 -29.49 11.43
N VAL A 55 12.10 -28.49 10.58
CA VAL A 55 11.67 -28.68 9.18
C VAL A 55 12.71 -29.46 8.38
N LEU A 56 14.02 -29.13 8.51
CA LEU A 56 15.08 -29.85 7.82
C LEU A 56 15.22 -31.31 8.30
N ARG A 57 15.04 -31.55 9.61
CA ARG A 57 15.05 -32.91 10.19
C ARG A 57 13.86 -33.76 9.74
N SER A 58 12.73 -33.17 9.42
CA SER A 58 11.57 -33.90 8.86
C SER A 58 11.75 -34.26 7.37
N GLY A 59 12.90 -33.97 6.77
CA GLY A 59 13.24 -34.34 5.40
C GLY A 59 12.74 -33.39 4.32
N VAL A 60 12.24 -32.20 4.70
CA VAL A 60 11.85 -31.16 3.74
C VAL A 60 13.08 -30.68 2.98
N ASP A 61 12.96 -30.56 1.67
CA ASP A 61 14.02 -30.11 0.79
C ASP A 61 14.46 -28.66 1.15
N PRO A 62 15.75 -28.42 1.46
CA PRO A 62 16.27 -27.09 1.77
C PRO A 62 15.93 -26.03 0.73
N GLY A 63 15.92 -26.38 -0.56
CA GLY A 63 15.57 -25.47 -1.65
C GLY A 63 14.10 -25.00 -1.67
N THR A 64 13.26 -25.58 -0.81
CA THR A 64 11.84 -25.18 -0.67
C THR A 64 11.56 -24.41 0.63
N ILE A 65 12.60 -24.04 1.37
CA ILE A 65 12.48 -23.30 2.63
C ILE A 65 12.98 -21.87 2.42
N ALA A 66 12.16 -20.90 2.76
CA ALA A 66 12.51 -19.49 2.76
C ALA A 66 12.36 -18.88 4.16
N ALA A 67 13.45 -18.34 4.71
CA ALA A 67 13.46 -17.60 5.95
C ALA A 67 13.77 -16.11 5.65
N ILE A 68 12.80 -15.26 5.91
CA ILE A 68 12.83 -13.84 5.56
C ILE A 68 13.09 -13.02 6.79
N THR A 69 14.02 -12.07 6.68
CA THR A 69 14.36 -11.11 7.74
C THR A 69 14.24 -9.67 7.23
N PHE A 70 14.29 -8.71 8.14
CA PHE A 70 14.17 -7.30 7.79
C PHE A 70 15.47 -6.69 7.24
N THR A 71 16.65 -7.17 7.67
CA THR A 71 17.94 -6.62 7.26
C THR A 71 18.90 -7.70 6.79
N ASP A 72 19.84 -7.35 5.90
CA ASP A 72 20.88 -8.25 5.43
C ASP A 72 21.78 -8.75 6.56
N LYS A 73 22.02 -7.91 7.58
CA LYS A 73 22.75 -8.29 8.79
C LYS A 73 22.00 -9.39 9.54
N ALA A 74 20.69 -9.25 9.77
CA ALA A 74 19.88 -10.26 10.44
C ALA A 74 19.82 -11.56 9.63
N ALA A 75 19.72 -11.47 8.31
CA ALA A 75 19.79 -12.64 7.42
C ALA A 75 21.14 -13.36 7.54
N GLY A 76 22.24 -12.63 7.54
CA GLY A 76 23.57 -13.18 7.73
C GLY A 76 23.74 -13.86 9.10
N GLU A 77 23.27 -13.23 10.18
CA GLU A 77 23.29 -13.81 11.53
C GLU A 77 22.43 -15.08 11.64
N LEU A 78 21.24 -15.06 11.05
CA LEU A 78 20.34 -16.22 11.02
C LEU A 78 20.98 -17.37 10.23
N ARG A 79 21.56 -17.08 9.07
CA ARG A 79 22.26 -18.07 8.22
C ARG A 79 23.40 -18.73 8.98
N ALA A 80 24.25 -17.95 9.66
CA ALA A 80 25.35 -18.48 10.47
C ALA A 80 24.83 -19.38 11.60
N ARG A 81 23.81 -18.96 12.35
CA ARG A 81 23.24 -19.76 13.46
C ARG A 81 22.61 -21.06 12.99
N VAL A 82 21.91 -21.07 11.86
CA VAL A 82 21.32 -22.29 11.27
C VAL A 82 22.45 -23.24 10.85
N ARG A 83 23.49 -22.73 10.18
CA ARG A 83 24.64 -23.51 9.76
C ARG A 83 25.35 -24.17 10.93
N ASP A 84 25.73 -23.38 11.94
CA ASP A 84 26.39 -23.87 13.17
C ASP A 84 25.54 -24.95 13.88
N ALA A 85 24.24 -24.79 13.85
CA ALA A 85 23.34 -25.75 14.49
C ALA A 85 23.21 -27.06 13.70
N LEU A 86 23.28 -26.99 12.35
CA LEU A 86 23.34 -28.18 11.49
C LEU A 86 24.68 -28.91 11.65
N GLU A 87 25.80 -28.19 11.67
CA GLU A 87 27.14 -28.76 11.89
C GLU A 87 27.22 -29.53 13.21
N ARG A 88 26.79 -28.90 14.33
CA ARG A 88 26.71 -29.57 15.64
C ARG A 88 25.73 -30.75 15.66
N GLY A 89 24.68 -30.72 14.82
CA GLY A 89 23.73 -31.82 14.66
C GLY A 89 24.38 -33.03 13.96
N ALA A 90 25.13 -32.77 12.90
CA ALA A 90 25.85 -33.79 12.14
C ALA A 90 26.98 -34.43 12.95
N GLU A 91 27.77 -33.64 13.71
CA GLU A 91 28.82 -34.14 14.59
C GLU A 91 28.26 -35.09 15.65
N ARG A 92 27.17 -34.71 16.33
CA ARG A 92 26.52 -35.61 17.34
C ARG A 92 25.95 -36.88 16.74
N GLY A 93 25.43 -36.86 15.51
CA GLY A 93 24.98 -38.05 14.81
C GLY A 93 26.15 -39.00 14.53
N ALA A 94 27.33 -38.48 14.16
CA ALA A 94 28.52 -39.27 13.91
C ALA A 94 29.11 -39.91 15.19
N GLU A 95 29.06 -39.17 16.33
CA GLU A 95 29.60 -39.67 17.63
C GLU A 95 28.74 -40.81 18.24
N HIS A 96 27.44 -40.87 17.97
CA HIS A 96 26.52 -41.89 18.53
C HIS A 96 26.51 -43.21 17.77
N GLY A 97 27.52 -43.46 16.94
CA GLY A 97 27.83 -44.77 16.41
C GLY A 97 26.78 -45.41 15.50
N GLY A 98 26.44 -44.73 14.42
CA GLY A 98 25.95 -45.43 13.22
C GLY A 98 24.57 -46.14 13.31
N VAL A 99 23.69 -45.74 14.23
CA VAL A 99 22.28 -45.98 13.97
C VAL A 99 21.87 -44.93 12.93
N GLU A 100 21.71 -45.37 11.68
CA GLU A 100 21.17 -44.53 10.61
C GLU A 100 19.73 -44.15 10.98
N ASP A 101 19.62 -43.12 11.82
CA ASP A 101 18.33 -42.44 12.07
C ASP A 101 18.08 -41.49 10.89
N ASP A 102 16.89 -41.62 10.31
CA ASP A 102 16.44 -40.77 9.18
C ASP A 102 16.70 -39.29 9.45
N ALA A 103 16.53 -38.83 10.70
CA ALA A 103 16.79 -37.43 11.09
C ALA A 103 18.28 -37.03 10.94
N THR A 104 19.21 -37.93 11.22
CA THR A 104 20.66 -37.72 11.05
C THR A 104 21.02 -37.62 9.57
N ASN A 105 20.45 -38.47 8.74
CA ASN A 105 20.63 -38.46 7.29
C ASN A 105 20.04 -37.16 6.69
N HIS A 106 18.89 -36.70 7.17
CA HIS A 106 18.30 -35.44 6.73
C HIS A 106 19.13 -34.21 7.12
N VAL A 107 19.77 -34.19 8.30
CA VAL A 107 20.68 -33.14 8.73
C VAL A 107 21.92 -33.10 7.86
N ALA A 108 22.54 -34.27 7.57
CA ALA A 108 23.71 -34.36 6.70
C ALA A 108 23.40 -33.86 5.27
N ARG A 109 22.25 -34.31 4.74
CA ARG A 109 21.74 -33.81 3.44
C ARG A 109 21.49 -32.31 3.45
N ALA A 110 20.83 -31.78 4.50
CA ALA A 110 20.57 -30.34 4.63
C ALA A 110 21.85 -29.53 4.68
N LEU A 111 22.90 -30.04 5.32
CA LEU A 111 24.21 -29.39 5.36
C LEU A 111 24.88 -29.39 3.98
N SER A 112 24.79 -30.48 3.22
CA SER A 112 25.34 -30.55 1.85
C SER A 112 24.61 -29.64 0.87
N LEU A 113 23.29 -29.42 1.06
CA LEU A 113 22.44 -28.56 0.26
C LEU A 113 22.17 -27.20 0.93
N PHE A 114 23.02 -26.79 1.90
CA PHE A 114 22.83 -25.55 2.64
C PHE A 114 22.79 -24.30 1.75
N GLY A 115 23.45 -24.36 0.60
CA GLY A 115 23.42 -23.29 -0.40
C GLY A 115 22.05 -23.03 -1.02
N ASP A 116 21.20 -24.05 -1.04
CA ASP A 116 19.86 -23.99 -1.64
C ASP A 116 18.82 -23.40 -0.68
N LEU A 117 19.14 -23.37 0.63
CA LEU A 117 18.27 -22.78 1.65
C LEU A 117 18.26 -21.25 1.51
N THR A 118 17.06 -20.69 1.26
CA THR A 118 16.87 -19.26 1.13
C THR A 118 16.78 -18.61 2.53
N ILE A 119 17.79 -17.83 2.92
CA ILE A 119 17.77 -16.97 4.12
C ILE A 119 18.17 -15.57 3.67
N THR A 120 17.22 -14.65 3.58
CA THR A 120 17.45 -13.35 2.93
C THR A 120 16.46 -12.29 3.40
N THR A 121 16.58 -11.07 2.86
CA THR A 121 15.56 -10.00 3.08
C THR A 121 14.38 -10.16 2.14
N ILE A 122 13.23 -9.56 2.50
CA ILE A 122 12.02 -9.63 1.69
C ILE A 122 12.25 -9.09 0.26
N HIS A 123 13.03 -8.03 0.11
CA HIS A 123 13.32 -7.45 -1.20
C HIS A 123 14.19 -8.37 -2.06
N ALA A 124 15.21 -8.99 -1.48
CA ALA A 124 16.06 -9.95 -2.19
C ALA A 124 15.24 -11.20 -2.57
N PHE A 125 14.38 -11.69 -1.68
CA PHE A 125 13.45 -12.78 -1.96
C PHE A 125 12.52 -12.44 -3.13
N CYS A 126 11.88 -11.29 -3.13
CA CYS A 126 11.04 -10.84 -4.25
C CYS A 126 11.84 -10.76 -5.56
N ALA A 127 13.08 -10.26 -5.52
CA ALA A 127 13.93 -10.22 -6.71
C ALA A 127 14.25 -11.63 -7.24
N GLU A 128 14.45 -12.62 -6.37
CA GLU A 128 14.64 -14.02 -6.75
C GLU A 128 13.37 -14.60 -7.41
N LEU A 129 12.19 -14.34 -6.82
CA LEU A 129 10.90 -14.76 -7.39
C LEU A 129 10.66 -14.16 -8.79
N LEU A 130 10.91 -12.87 -8.95
CA LEU A 130 10.75 -12.18 -10.24
C LEU A 130 11.73 -12.70 -11.31
N ARG A 131 12.97 -13.01 -10.92
CA ARG A 131 13.95 -13.63 -11.84
C ARG A 131 13.57 -15.05 -12.22
N ALA A 132 12.98 -15.81 -11.29
CA ALA A 132 12.52 -17.17 -11.56
C ALA A 132 11.39 -17.21 -12.60
N GLU A 133 10.55 -16.19 -12.64
CA GLU A 133 9.43 -16.03 -13.57
C GLU A 133 9.62 -14.81 -14.48
N ALA A 134 10.84 -14.60 -14.95
CA ALA A 134 11.27 -13.37 -15.64
C ALA A 134 10.38 -12.97 -16.83
N LEU A 135 9.91 -13.93 -17.61
CA LEU A 135 9.04 -13.69 -18.77
C LEU A 135 7.64 -13.22 -18.34
N GLU A 136 7.02 -13.92 -17.40
CA GLU A 136 5.68 -13.58 -16.90
C GLU A 136 5.68 -12.31 -16.06
N ALA A 137 6.76 -12.07 -15.32
CA ALA A 137 6.97 -10.85 -14.55
C ALA A 137 7.31 -9.64 -15.43
N ALA A 138 7.72 -9.84 -16.69
CA ALA A 138 8.36 -8.82 -17.54
C ALA A 138 9.59 -8.19 -16.86
N PHE A 139 10.36 -9.01 -16.14
CA PHE A 139 11.52 -8.59 -15.35
C PHE A 139 12.81 -9.00 -16.08
N ALA A 140 13.49 -8.02 -16.66
CA ALA A 140 14.70 -8.30 -17.45
C ALA A 140 15.83 -8.88 -16.58
N PRO A 141 16.58 -9.88 -17.04
CA PRO A 141 17.65 -10.52 -16.26
C PRO A 141 18.74 -9.54 -15.77
N GLY A 142 18.99 -8.45 -16.50
CA GLY A 142 19.97 -7.41 -16.17
C GLY A 142 19.39 -6.23 -15.39
N THR A 143 18.20 -6.34 -14.83
CA THR A 143 17.57 -5.24 -14.10
C THR A 143 18.41 -4.80 -12.92
N SER A 144 18.81 -3.51 -12.91
CA SER A 144 19.47 -2.85 -11.79
C SER A 144 18.45 -2.55 -10.70
N VAL A 145 18.79 -2.89 -9.45
CA VAL A 145 17.91 -2.68 -8.29
C VAL A 145 18.51 -1.63 -7.37
N GLY A 146 17.66 -0.69 -6.91
CA GLY A 146 18.07 0.35 -5.95
C GLY A 146 18.76 1.55 -6.57
N ASP A 147 18.69 1.72 -7.89
CA ASP A 147 19.20 2.91 -8.59
C ASP A 147 18.15 4.04 -8.50
N ASP A 148 18.20 4.81 -7.42
CA ASP A 148 17.26 5.90 -7.15
C ASP A 148 17.44 7.08 -8.13
N ASP A 149 18.62 7.34 -8.65
CA ASP A 149 18.88 8.42 -9.61
C ASP A 149 18.26 8.08 -10.96
N ALA A 150 18.50 6.88 -11.46
CA ALA A 150 17.87 6.43 -12.70
C ALA A 150 16.35 6.30 -12.59
N ALA A 151 15.82 5.87 -11.44
CA ALA A 151 14.39 5.87 -11.16
C ALA A 151 13.80 7.29 -11.13
N HIS A 152 14.56 8.26 -10.61
CA HIS A 152 14.18 9.67 -10.62
C HIS A 152 14.14 10.24 -12.05
N GLU A 153 15.11 9.94 -12.88
CA GLU A 153 15.11 10.34 -14.28
C GLU A 153 13.93 9.75 -15.07
N ALA A 154 13.61 8.48 -14.83
CA ALA A 154 12.43 7.85 -15.43
C ALA A 154 11.13 8.58 -15.02
N LEU A 155 11.02 8.99 -13.75
CA LEU A 155 9.90 9.80 -13.26
C LEU A 155 9.83 11.18 -13.94
N LEU A 156 10.95 11.89 -14.04
CA LEU A 156 10.98 13.21 -14.70
C LEU A 156 10.62 13.11 -16.18
N GLY A 157 11.11 12.11 -16.88
CA GLY A 157 10.76 11.87 -18.27
C GLY A 157 9.28 11.52 -18.46
N ALA A 158 8.70 10.74 -17.56
CA ALA A 158 7.27 10.43 -17.58
C ALA A 158 6.43 11.68 -17.30
N LEU A 159 6.81 12.50 -16.33
CA LEU A 159 6.15 13.76 -16.00
C LEU A 159 6.16 14.75 -17.18
N SER A 160 7.27 14.84 -17.91
CA SER A 160 7.34 15.69 -19.11
C SER A 160 6.35 15.24 -20.18
N SER A 161 6.31 13.96 -20.50
CA SER A 161 5.37 13.40 -21.49
C SER A 161 3.91 13.53 -21.03
N TRP A 162 3.65 13.26 -19.76
CA TRP A 162 2.33 13.45 -19.17
C TRP A 162 1.87 14.91 -19.24
N ARG A 163 2.74 15.88 -18.92
CA ARG A 163 2.45 17.32 -19.02
C ARG A 163 2.09 17.75 -20.43
N GLU A 164 2.81 17.29 -21.44
CA GLU A 164 2.55 17.63 -22.83
C GLU A 164 1.15 17.14 -23.28
N GLY A 165 0.76 15.92 -22.91
CA GLY A 165 -0.57 15.41 -23.19
C GLY A 165 -1.69 16.10 -22.39
N LEU A 166 -1.39 16.60 -21.21
CA LEU A 166 -2.34 17.15 -20.25
C LEU A 166 -2.79 18.58 -20.57
N LEU A 167 -1.86 19.42 -21.01
CA LEU A 167 -2.16 20.82 -21.40
C LEU A 167 -3.23 20.90 -22.49
N GLN A 168 -3.42 19.81 -23.25
CA GLN A 168 -4.41 19.71 -24.32
C GLN A 168 -5.76 19.12 -23.87
N ARG A 169 -5.85 18.43 -22.75
CA ARG A 169 -7.00 17.56 -22.44
C ARG A 169 -7.73 17.84 -21.12
N LYS A 170 -7.14 18.52 -20.15
CA LYS A 170 -7.78 18.71 -18.83
C LYS A 170 -7.60 20.12 -18.27
N PRO A 171 -8.66 20.95 -18.33
CA PRO A 171 -8.66 22.32 -17.82
C PRO A 171 -8.24 22.42 -16.35
N LEU A 172 -8.64 21.43 -15.54
CA LEU A 172 -8.43 21.43 -14.09
C LEU A 172 -6.95 21.32 -13.70
N VAL A 173 -6.18 20.49 -14.37
CA VAL A 173 -4.74 20.34 -14.08
C VAL A 173 -3.95 21.50 -14.67
N ARG A 174 -4.34 21.99 -15.84
CA ARG A 174 -3.79 23.24 -16.38
C ARG A 174 -3.96 24.37 -15.37
N ARG A 175 -5.16 24.48 -14.80
CA ARG A 175 -5.46 25.50 -13.80
C ARG A 175 -4.62 25.34 -12.52
N LEU A 176 -4.41 24.10 -12.04
CA LEU A 176 -3.58 23.83 -10.88
C LEU A 176 -2.14 24.32 -11.07
N ILE A 177 -1.61 24.21 -12.30
CA ILE A 177 -0.30 24.72 -12.70
C ILE A 177 -0.33 26.24 -12.80
N ASP A 178 -1.36 26.82 -13.41
CA ASP A 178 -1.53 28.26 -13.56
C ASP A 178 -1.75 28.97 -12.21
N ASP A 179 -2.38 28.30 -11.25
CA ASP A 179 -2.59 28.80 -9.88
C ASP A 179 -1.35 28.61 -8.96
N GLY A 180 -0.24 28.17 -9.52
CA GLY A 180 1.06 28.18 -8.86
C GLY A 180 1.47 26.87 -8.18
N ALA A 181 0.86 25.73 -8.55
CA ALA A 181 1.43 24.44 -8.19
C ALA A 181 2.83 24.34 -8.79
N THR A 182 3.83 24.28 -7.94
CA THR A 182 5.21 24.20 -8.40
C THR A 182 5.51 22.82 -8.96
N PHE A 183 6.40 22.75 -9.94
CA PHE A 183 6.87 21.47 -10.50
C PHE A 183 7.43 20.53 -9.42
N ALA A 184 8.07 21.11 -8.39
CA ALA A 184 8.55 20.35 -7.23
C ALA A 184 7.41 19.65 -6.45
N GLN A 185 6.26 20.31 -6.31
CA GLN A 185 5.08 19.71 -5.67
C GLN A 185 4.50 18.58 -6.52
N LEU A 186 4.47 18.73 -7.85
CA LEU A 186 4.03 17.68 -8.76
C LEU A 186 4.97 16.47 -8.72
N ILE A 187 6.30 16.68 -8.72
CA ILE A 187 7.29 15.60 -8.56
C ILE A 187 7.06 14.86 -7.24
N LYS A 188 6.88 15.60 -6.14
CA LYS A 188 6.65 15.01 -4.82
C LYS A 188 5.37 14.17 -4.79
N ALA A 189 4.28 14.68 -5.35
CA ALA A 189 3.01 13.96 -5.45
C ALA A 189 3.15 12.71 -6.34
N ALA A 190 3.75 12.85 -7.52
CA ALA A 190 3.98 11.74 -8.44
C ALA A 190 4.84 10.64 -7.83
N ARG A 191 5.92 11.00 -7.13
CA ARG A 191 6.78 10.02 -6.42
C ARG A 191 6.00 9.25 -5.35
N ALA A 192 5.18 9.96 -4.56
CA ALA A 192 4.34 9.32 -3.55
C ALA A 192 3.32 8.36 -4.18
N LEU A 193 2.68 8.76 -5.29
CA LEU A 193 1.69 7.93 -5.98
C LEU A 193 2.32 6.70 -6.64
N VAL A 194 3.51 6.82 -7.23
CA VAL A 194 4.26 5.68 -7.78
C VAL A 194 4.62 4.67 -6.68
N ARG A 195 5.05 5.17 -5.52
CA ARG A 195 5.35 4.34 -4.35
C ARG A 195 4.11 3.65 -3.79
N LEU A 196 2.97 4.34 -3.76
CA LEU A 196 1.70 3.86 -3.21
C LEU A 196 0.77 3.25 -4.27
N ARG A 197 1.28 2.89 -5.45
CA ARG A 197 0.45 2.46 -6.60
C ARG A 197 -0.40 1.22 -6.34
N ASP A 198 0.01 0.37 -5.41
CA ASP A 198 -0.72 -0.83 -5.01
C ASP A 198 -1.79 -0.54 -3.94
N HIS A 199 -1.75 0.64 -3.35
CA HIS A 199 -2.77 1.09 -2.42
C HIS A 199 -3.84 1.85 -3.19
N ARG A 200 -5.11 1.53 -2.93
CA ARG A 200 -6.20 2.36 -3.45
C ARG A 200 -6.18 3.70 -2.71
N PRO A 201 -5.91 4.81 -3.41
CA PRO A 201 -5.97 6.11 -2.75
C PRO A 201 -7.41 6.32 -2.27
N ILE A 202 -7.58 6.81 -1.05
CA ILE A 202 -8.86 7.32 -0.57
C ILE A 202 -9.08 8.64 -1.31
N VAL A 203 -9.66 8.52 -2.49
CA VAL A 203 -10.09 9.68 -3.27
C VAL A 203 -11.54 9.94 -2.90
N SER A 204 -11.91 11.21 -2.75
CA SER A 204 -13.32 11.56 -2.55
C SER A 204 -14.20 10.87 -3.60
N ASP A 205 -15.25 10.17 -3.17
CA ASP A 205 -16.23 9.57 -4.07
C ASP A 205 -17.03 10.62 -4.84
N VAL A 206 -16.91 11.89 -4.43
CA VAL A 206 -17.53 13.02 -5.10
C VAL A 206 -16.70 13.35 -6.36
N ALA A 207 -17.27 13.04 -7.51
CA ALA A 207 -16.72 13.53 -8.78
C ALA A 207 -16.78 15.06 -8.81
N PHE A 208 -15.75 15.70 -9.37
CA PHE A 208 -15.80 17.14 -9.57
C PHE A 208 -16.75 17.44 -10.72
N ASP A 209 -17.89 18.07 -10.37
CA ASP A 209 -18.89 18.52 -11.34
C ASP A 209 -19.03 20.04 -11.23
N LEU A 210 -18.58 20.73 -12.27
CA LEU A 210 -18.56 22.19 -12.32
C LEU A 210 -19.97 22.79 -12.24
N ALA A 211 -20.95 22.18 -12.92
CA ALA A 211 -22.31 22.68 -12.95
C ALA A 211 -22.99 22.54 -11.58
N VAL A 212 -22.79 21.39 -10.93
CA VAL A 212 -23.32 21.15 -9.58
C VAL A 212 -22.64 22.06 -8.57
N ALA A 213 -21.32 22.21 -8.63
CA ALA A 213 -20.58 23.11 -7.74
C ALA A 213 -21.02 24.55 -7.87
N ARG A 214 -21.27 25.02 -9.10
CA ARG A 214 -21.77 26.36 -9.40
C ARG A 214 -23.19 26.57 -8.89
N ALA A 215 -24.09 25.62 -9.10
CA ALA A 215 -25.47 25.68 -8.62
C ALA A 215 -25.53 25.72 -7.09
N GLU A 216 -24.73 24.90 -6.39
CA GLU A 216 -24.62 24.93 -4.93
C GLU A 216 -24.09 26.28 -4.43
N LEU A 217 -23.08 26.86 -5.13
CA LEU A 217 -22.53 28.16 -4.79
C LEU A 217 -23.57 29.28 -4.97
N GLY A 218 -24.34 29.28 -6.06
CA GLY A 218 -25.42 30.21 -6.32
C GLY A 218 -26.51 30.17 -5.25
N ALA A 219 -26.93 28.97 -4.85
CA ALA A 219 -27.89 28.80 -3.76
C ALA A 219 -27.34 29.34 -2.42
N LEU A 220 -26.06 29.13 -2.16
CA LEU A 220 -25.42 29.68 -0.96
C LEU A 220 -25.29 31.18 -1.00
N ALA A 221 -24.95 31.76 -2.16
CA ALA A 221 -24.90 33.21 -2.40
C ALA A 221 -26.25 33.86 -2.14
N ALA A 222 -27.32 33.30 -2.71
CA ALA A 222 -28.69 33.76 -2.50
C ALA A 222 -29.08 33.74 -1.01
N THR A 223 -28.74 32.66 -0.30
CA THR A 223 -29.01 32.53 1.15
C THR A 223 -28.25 33.60 1.95
N ILE A 224 -26.98 33.86 1.63
CA ILE A 224 -26.17 34.89 2.30
C ILE A 224 -26.77 36.28 2.03
N ALA A 225 -27.19 36.54 0.79
CA ALA A 225 -27.80 37.82 0.41
C ALA A 225 -29.13 38.07 1.14
N ASP A 226 -30.01 37.05 1.18
CA ASP A 226 -31.29 37.12 1.89
C ASP A 226 -31.10 37.42 3.38
N ILE A 227 -30.25 36.65 4.07
CA ILE A 227 -29.97 36.87 5.49
C ILE A 227 -29.34 38.27 5.73
N ALA A 228 -28.49 38.76 4.80
CA ALA A 228 -27.89 40.08 4.92
C ALA A 228 -28.91 41.24 4.90
N THR A 229 -30.10 41.05 4.29
CA THR A 229 -31.18 42.04 4.30
C THR A 229 -31.71 42.34 5.69
N HIS A 230 -31.58 41.39 6.65
CA HIS A 230 -31.97 41.58 8.04
C HIS A 230 -30.98 42.45 8.86
N CYS A 231 -29.92 42.90 8.26
CA CYS A 231 -29.02 43.85 8.90
C CYS A 231 -29.52 45.29 8.73
N SER A 232 -29.90 45.96 9.80
CA SER A 232 -30.40 47.34 9.79
C SER A 232 -29.40 48.39 9.38
N ALA A 233 -28.11 48.08 9.43
CA ALA A 233 -27.02 49.00 9.10
C ALA A 233 -25.92 48.33 8.26
N PRO A 234 -26.23 47.82 7.05
CA PRO A 234 -25.31 47.02 6.25
C PRO A 234 -24.03 47.81 5.88
N ASP A 235 -24.16 49.10 5.59
CA ASP A 235 -23.05 49.98 5.20
C ASP A 235 -22.02 50.23 6.32
N THR A 236 -22.40 50.03 7.57
CA THR A 236 -21.52 50.20 8.72
C THR A 236 -21.15 48.89 9.42
N CYS A 237 -21.85 47.81 9.09
CA CYS A 237 -21.68 46.51 9.72
C CYS A 237 -20.27 45.95 9.41
N LYS A 238 -19.46 45.80 10.43
CA LYS A 238 -18.12 45.22 10.30
C LYS A 238 -18.12 43.76 9.80
N LEU A 239 -19.18 43.02 10.05
CA LEU A 239 -19.28 41.61 9.60
C LEU A 239 -19.56 41.55 8.09
N ILE A 240 -20.47 42.38 7.56
CA ILE A 240 -20.76 42.49 6.12
C ILE A 240 -19.51 43.04 5.40
N LYS A 241 -19.00 44.17 5.84
CA LYS A 241 -17.80 44.77 5.23
C LYS A 241 -16.59 43.84 5.27
N GLY A 242 -16.44 43.12 6.37
CA GLY A 242 -15.34 42.19 6.53
C GLY A 242 -15.37 41.01 5.57
N ASN A 243 -16.55 40.67 5.03
CA ASN A 243 -16.76 39.57 4.09
C ASN A 243 -17.18 40.05 2.69
N ALA A 244 -17.25 41.36 2.44
CA ALA A 244 -17.74 41.95 1.18
C ALA A 244 -16.99 41.41 -0.06
N ASP A 245 -15.65 41.41 -0.03
CA ASP A 245 -14.83 40.92 -1.12
C ASP A 245 -15.02 39.40 -1.37
N LEU A 246 -15.33 38.64 -0.31
CA LEU A 246 -15.63 37.25 -0.41
C LEU A 246 -17.00 37.01 -1.06
N VAL A 247 -18.01 37.73 -0.61
CA VAL A 247 -19.37 37.66 -1.18
C VAL A 247 -19.38 38.11 -2.64
N ALA A 248 -18.66 39.20 -2.99
CA ALA A 248 -18.50 39.64 -4.38
C ALA A 248 -17.87 38.54 -5.25
N ALA A 249 -16.82 37.86 -4.76
CA ALA A 249 -16.19 36.78 -5.49
C ALA A 249 -17.09 35.53 -5.63
N ILE A 250 -17.98 35.29 -4.65
CA ILE A 250 -18.97 34.22 -4.73
C ILE A 250 -20.00 34.52 -5.83
N ASN A 251 -20.53 35.75 -5.84
CA ASN A 251 -21.52 36.16 -6.84
C ASN A 251 -20.92 36.11 -8.27
N ASP A 252 -19.71 36.65 -8.45
CA ASP A 252 -19.00 36.55 -9.73
C ASP A 252 -18.80 35.10 -10.21
N ALA A 253 -18.43 34.19 -9.30
CA ALA A 253 -18.25 32.79 -9.62
C ALA A 253 -19.56 32.03 -9.87
N ALA A 254 -20.69 32.48 -9.27
CA ALA A 254 -22.01 31.90 -9.44
C ALA A 254 -22.71 32.37 -10.72
N ASP A 255 -22.61 33.67 -11.04
CA ASP A 255 -23.37 34.32 -12.11
C ASP A 255 -22.71 34.21 -13.50
N ASN A 256 -21.44 33.77 -13.57
CA ASN A 256 -20.69 33.79 -14.82
C ASN A 256 -20.98 32.54 -15.69
N ASP A 257 -22.15 32.50 -16.33
CA ASP A 257 -22.59 31.41 -17.22
C ASP A 257 -21.76 31.29 -18.51
N GLU A 258 -21.09 32.38 -18.93
CA GLU A 258 -20.23 32.38 -20.11
C GLU A 258 -18.88 31.70 -19.86
N ASP A 259 -18.51 31.50 -18.60
CA ASP A 259 -17.28 30.80 -18.21
C ASP A 259 -17.45 29.28 -18.24
N SER A 260 -17.47 28.71 -19.45
CA SER A 260 -17.48 27.26 -19.69
C SER A 260 -16.26 26.54 -19.08
N THR A 261 -15.20 27.29 -18.71
CA THR A 261 -13.97 26.75 -18.13
C THR A 261 -14.05 26.67 -16.59
N GLY A 262 -15.01 27.38 -15.97
CA GLY A 262 -15.12 27.45 -14.52
C GLY A 262 -14.02 28.22 -13.82
N ASP A 263 -13.33 29.09 -14.53
CA ASP A 263 -12.15 29.83 -14.04
C ASP A 263 -12.45 30.63 -12.78
N GLY A 264 -13.60 31.34 -12.73
CA GLY A 264 -14.04 32.08 -11.56
C GLY A 264 -14.25 31.21 -10.34
N LEU A 265 -14.95 30.08 -10.52
CA LEU A 265 -15.21 29.10 -9.48
C LEU A 265 -13.92 28.44 -8.98
N LEU A 266 -13.04 28.04 -9.89
CA LEU A 266 -11.75 27.47 -9.52
C LEU A 266 -10.88 28.46 -8.75
N ARG A 267 -10.84 29.75 -9.16
CA ARG A 267 -10.15 30.82 -8.39
C ARG A 267 -10.69 30.93 -6.97
N LEU A 268 -12.01 30.84 -6.80
CA LEU A 268 -12.61 30.87 -5.48
C LEU A 268 -12.20 29.67 -4.63
N LEU A 269 -12.19 28.46 -5.19
CA LEU A 269 -11.75 27.23 -4.51
C LEU A 269 -10.32 27.38 -3.96
N TRP A 270 -9.42 27.96 -4.75
CA TRP A 270 -8.01 28.12 -4.35
C TRP A 270 -7.68 29.47 -3.69
N SER A 271 -8.68 30.35 -3.54
CA SER A 271 -8.43 31.65 -2.90
C SER A 271 -8.10 31.48 -1.41
N ALA A 272 -7.11 32.25 -0.95
CA ALA A 272 -6.74 32.31 0.47
C ALA A 272 -7.71 33.19 1.31
N LYS A 273 -8.84 33.62 0.75
CA LYS A 273 -9.79 34.52 1.43
C LYS A 273 -10.37 33.82 2.66
N LYS A 274 -10.10 34.41 3.84
CA LYS A 274 -10.56 33.90 5.13
C LYS A 274 -11.92 34.48 5.47
N VAL A 275 -12.83 33.62 5.92
CA VAL A 275 -14.11 34.02 6.53
C VAL A 275 -13.83 34.73 7.84
N LYS A 276 -14.39 35.94 8.01
CA LYS A 276 -14.33 36.64 9.29
C LYS A 276 -15.55 36.28 10.14
N LYS A 277 -15.30 35.75 11.32
CA LYS A 277 -16.31 35.35 12.31
C LYS A 277 -16.28 36.31 13.50
N GLY A 278 -17.43 36.54 14.15
CA GLY A 278 -17.49 37.21 15.45
C GLY A 278 -17.37 38.73 15.46
N VAL A 279 -17.43 39.40 14.31
CA VAL A 279 -17.39 40.87 14.20
C VAL A 279 -18.78 41.43 13.97
N GLY A 280 -19.15 42.53 14.60
CA GLY A 280 -20.46 43.21 14.46
C GLY A 280 -21.36 43.08 15.72
N THR A 281 -22.25 44.08 15.91
CA THR A 281 -23.17 44.13 17.04
C THR A 281 -24.42 43.28 16.79
N ALA A 282 -24.87 42.52 17.80
CA ALA A 282 -26.06 41.65 17.65
C ALA A 282 -27.36 42.45 17.41
N LYS A 283 -27.43 43.70 17.92
CA LYS A 283 -28.57 44.58 17.81
C LYS A 283 -28.97 44.95 16.38
N ASP A 284 -27.99 44.95 15.46
CA ASP A 284 -28.19 45.37 14.08
C ASP A 284 -28.80 44.24 13.20
N TRP A 285 -29.01 43.04 13.72
CA TRP A 285 -29.33 41.85 12.95
C TRP A 285 -30.69 41.24 13.20
N ASP A 286 -31.54 41.83 14.04
CA ASP A 286 -32.87 41.29 14.39
C ASP A 286 -32.86 39.75 14.67
N GLY A 287 -31.88 39.29 15.40
CA GLY A 287 -31.71 37.86 15.71
C GLY A 287 -31.02 37.02 14.63
N HIS A 288 -30.76 37.53 13.41
CA HIS A 288 -30.22 36.76 12.26
C HIS A 288 -28.71 36.72 12.16
N LYS A 289 -27.96 37.32 13.10
CA LYS A 289 -26.48 37.37 13.06
C LYS A 289 -25.85 35.97 13.00
N ASP A 290 -26.33 35.06 13.84
CA ASP A 290 -25.77 33.72 13.90
C ASP A 290 -26.08 32.93 12.63
N ALA A 291 -27.26 33.11 12.04
CA ALA A 291 -27.61 32.53 10.75
C ALA A 291 -26.68 33.02 9.62
N TYR A 292 -26.34 34.32 9.61
CA TYR A 292 -25.37 34.88 8.66
C TYR A 292 -23.98 34.26 8.83
N ILE A 293 -23.50 34.13 10.08
CA ILE A 293 -22.20 33.53 10.39
C ILE A 293 -22.19 32.05 9.94
N GLU A 294 -23.28 31.33 10.17
CA GLU A 294 -23.43 29.95 9.75
C GLU A 294 -23.42 29.82 8.22
N ALA A 295 -24.19 30.66 7.51
CA ALA A 295 -24.21 30.66 6.05
C ALA A 295 -22.81 30.93 5.45
N ILE A 296 -22.07 31.90 6.00
CA ILE A 296 -20.68 32.16 5.60
C ILE A 296 -19.75 30.99 5.98
N ALA A 297 -20.01 30.27 7.09
CA ALA A 297 -19.23 29.11 7.45
C ALA A 297 -19.43 27.94 6.48
N ARG A 298 -20.67 27.72 5.98
CA ARG A 298 -20.99 26.71 4.95
C ARG A 298 -20.18 26.90 3.66
N LEU A 299 -19.78 28.12 3.34
CA LEU A 299 -18.85 28.37 2.24
C LEU A 299 -17.50 27.67 2.46
N GLY A 300 -17.04 27.66 3.71
CA GLY A 300 -15.81 26.92 4.07
C GLY A 300 -15.94 25.43 3.80
N ASP A 301 -17.07 24.84 4.20
CA ASP A 301 -17.35 23.40 3.99
C ASP A 301 -17.55 23.09 2.51
N TRP A 302 -18.27 23.92 1.76
CA TRP A 302 -18.41 23.84 0.32
C TRP A 302 -17.04 23.85 -0.38
N ARG A 303 -16.17 24.78 0.01
CA ARG A 303 -14.82 24.91 -0.54
C ARG A 303 -13.98 23.67 -0.25
N ILE A 304 -13.97 23.17 0.98
CA ILE A 304 -13.23 21.96 1.35
C ILE A 304 -13.71 20.77 0.52
N ARG A 305 -15.02 20.60 0.38
CA ARG A 305 -15.62 19.51 -0.40
C ARG A 305 -15.20 19.55 -1.86
N TRP A 306 -15.37 20.69 -2.54
CA TRP A 306 -15.11 20.81 -3.96
C TRP A 306 -13.62 20.91 -4.29
N GLN A 307 -12.83 21.50 -3.43
CA GLN A 307 -11.36 21.46 -3.53
C GLN A 307 -10.86 20.00 -3.39
N GLY A 308 -11.43 19.25 -2.46
CA GLY A 308 -11.12 17.83 -2.31
C GLY A 308 -11.51 17.02 -3.54
N ALA A 309 -12.69 17.27 -4.14
CA ALA A 309 -13.12 16.63 -5.37
C ALA A 309 -12.20 16.96 -6.55
N ALA A 310 -11.79 18.22 -6.71
CA ALA A 310 -10.87 18.65 -7.74
C ALA A 310 -9.47 18.05 -7.59
N HIS A 311 -8.92 18.04 -6.37
CA HIS A 311 -7.67 17.34 -6.09
C HIS A 311 -7.78 15.84 -6.35
N GLY A 312 -8.91 15.24 -5.96
CA GLY A 312 -9.19 13.82 -6.21
C GLY A 312 -9.16 13.47 -7.69
N GLU A 313 -9.66 14.34 -8.56
CA GLU A 313 -9.59 14.14 -10.01
C GLU A 313 -8.16 14.18 -10.53
N VAL A 314 -7.35 15.14 -10.05
CA VAL A 314 -5.93 15.22 -10.40
C VAL A 314 -5.17 13.98 -9.94
N VAL A 315 -5.39 13.55 -8.69
CA VAL A 315 -4.77 12.32 -8.16
C VAL A 315 -5.17 11.12 -9.00
N ARG A 316 -6.43 11.02 -9.37
CA ARG A 316 -6.94 9.93 -10.22
C ARG A 316 -6.28 9.93 -11.59
N ASP A 317 -6.12 11.10 -12.21
CA ASP A 317 -5.43 11.24 -13.49
C ASP A 317 -3.96 10.85 -13.40
N LEU A 318 -3.26 11.30 -12.36
CA LEU A 318 -1.88 10.89 -12.09
C LEU A 318 -1.75 9.38 -11.91
N MET A 319 -2.66 8.74 -11.17
CA MET A 319 -2.65 7.29 -10.95
C MET A 319 -2.90 6.52 -12.25
N VAL A 320 -3.84 6.98 -13.07
CA VAL A 320 -4.26 6.25 -14.29
C VAL A 320 -3.28 6.47 -15.45
N GLN A 321 -2.71 7.67 -15.58
CA GLN A 321 -1.89 8.02 -16.74
C GLN A 321 -0.39 8.08 -16.43
N LEU A 322 0.01 8.74 -15.35
CA LEU A 322 1.42 8.95 -15.05
C LEU A 322 2.09 7.72 -14.45
N VAL A 323 1.44 7.05 -13.50
CA VAL A 323 2.04 5.89 -12.81
C VAL A 323 2.41 4.78 -13.80
N PRO A 324 1.53 4.37 -14.75
CA PRO A 324 1.90 3.39 -15.77
C PRO A 324 3.06 3.82 -16.65
N LEU A 325 3.13 5.11 -17.02
CA LEU A 325 4.26 5.64 -17.81
C LEU A 325 5.58 5.55 -17.07
N VAL A 326 5.59 5.83 -15.76
CA VAL A 326 6.81 5.69 -14.93
C VAL A 326 7.24 4.23 -14.87
N VAL A 327 6.30 3.31 -14.61
CA VAL A 327 6.58 1.87 -14.57
C VAL A 327 7.15 1.39 -15.91
N GLN A 328 6.50 1.73 -17.01
CA GLN A 328 6.95 1.36 -18.36
C GLN A 328 8.36 1.89 -18.67
N ARG A 329 8.67 3.14 -18.30
CA ARG A 329 10.01 3.71 -18.51
C ARG A 329 11.07 3.02 -17.68
N LYS A 330 10.78 2.68 -16.43
CA LYS A 330 11.69 1.91 -15.57
C LYS A 330 11.95 0.52 -16.13
N GLN A 331 10.90 -0.17 -16.59
CA GLN A 331 11.04 -1.48 -17.22
C GLN A 331 11.88 -1.41 -18.52
N ALA A 332 11.60 -0.42 -19.39
CA ALA A 332 12.38 -0.21 -20.61
C ALA A 332 13.86 0.09 -20.37
N ALA A 333 14.17 0.76 -19.26
CA ALA A 333 15.53 1.05 -18.82
C ALA A 333 16.17 -0.09 -18.00
N SER A 334 15.44 -1.18 -17.75
CA SER A 334 15.84 -2.27 -16.85
C SER A 334 16.24 -1.80 -15.47
N ILE A 335 15.39 -0.96 -14.86
CA ILE A 335 15.57 -0.38 -13.53
C ILE A 335 14.41 -0.79 -12.64
N ALA A 336 14.70 -1.15 -11.39
CA ALA A 336 13.71 -1.40 -10.35
C ALA A 336 14.14 -0.75 -9.03
N THR A 337 13.22 -0.09 -8.34
CA THR A 337 13.38 0.29 -6.94
C THR A 337 13.02 -0.86 -6.02
N PHE A 338 13.34 -0.77 -4.74
CA PHE A 338 12.92 -1.76 -3.74
C PHE A 338 11.38 -1.88 -3.66
N ASP A 339 10.66 -0.75 -3.73
CA ASP A 339 9.19 -0.75 -3.80
C ASP A 339 8.68 -1.46 -5.07
N ASP A 340 9.38 -1.36 -6.21
CA ASP A 340 9.00 -2.06 -7.43
C ASP A 340 9.08 -3.58 -7.29
N LEU A 341 10.08 -4.10 -6.57
CA LEU A 341 10.21 -5.55 -6.35
C LEU A 341 8.97 -6.10 -5.64
N LEU A 342 8.49 -5.42 -4.61
CA LEU A 342 7.28 -5.83 -3.89
C LEU A 342 6.04 -5.73 -4.79
N SER A 343 5.86 -4.59 -5.45
CA SER A 343 4.71 -4.33 -6.32
C SER A 343 4.63 -5.31 -7.48
N GLU A 344 5.73 -5.55 -8.17
CA GLU A 344 5.75 -6.47 -9.31
C GLU A 344 5.59 -7.93 -8.88
N THR A 345 6.13 -8.32 -7.72
CA THR A 345 5.90 -9.65 -7.15
C THR A 345 4.43 -9.84 -6.80
N ALA A 346 3.81 -8.88 -6.10
CA ALA A 346 2.39 -8.96 -5.77
C ALA A 346 1.52 -8.99 -7.04
N ARG A 347 1.83 -8.16 -8.05
CA ARG A 347 1.16 -8.17 -9.35
C ARG A 347 1.26 -9.54 -10.01
N LEU A 348 2.46 -10.12 -10.10
CA LEU A 348 2.70 -11.43 -10.69
C LEU A 348 1.85 -12.51 -10.00
N LEU A 349 1.89 -12.56 -8.66
CA LEU A 349 1.14 -13.53 -7.87
C LEU A 349 -0.38 -13.36 -7.97
N ARG A 350 -0.89 -12.13 -8.15
CA ARG A 350 -2.31 -11.86 -8.38
C ARG A 350 -2.77 -12.28 -9.76
N THR A 351 -1.97 -12.00 -10.80
CA THR A 351 -2.41 -12.07 -12.19
C THR A 351 -2.05 -13.37 -12.89
N SER A 352 -1.05 -14.12 -12.40
CA SER A 352 -0.62 -15.39 -12.98
C SER A 352 -0.77 -16.55 -11.99
N PRO A 353 -1.90 -17.30 -12.03
CA PRO A 353 -2.07 -18.49 -11.17
C PRO A 353 -0.99 -19.54 -11.39
N GLY A 354 -0.51 -19.72 -12.64
CA GLY A 354 0.55 -20.66 -12.96
C GLY A 354 1.89 -20.30 -12.33
N ALA A 355 2.32 -19.04 -12.46
CA ALA A 355 3.52 -18.54 -11.80
C ALA A 355 3.40 -18.65 -10.28
N ARG A 356 2.23 -18.27 -9.73
CA ARG A 356 1.95 -18.38 -8.30
C ARG A 356 2.10 -19.81 -7.79
N ALA A 357 1.58 -20.81 -8.48
CA ALA A 357 1.72 -22.21 -8.10
C ALA A 357 3.18 -22.67 -8.13
N ARG A 358 3.95 -22.34 -9.18
CA ARG A 358 5.38 -22.68 -9.28
C ARG A 358 6.20 -22.00 -8.19
N LEU A 359 5.93 -20.73 -7.89
CA LEU A 359 6.64 -19.98 -6.84
C LEU A 359 6.27 -20.48 -5.44
N ALA A 360 5.02 -20.85 -5.21
CA ALA A 360 4.57 -21.46 -3.96
C ALA A 360 5.25 -22.81 -3.70
N SER A 361 5.50 -23.62 -4.74
CA SER A 361 6.26 -24.88 -4.59
C SER A 361 7.72 -24.67 -4.21
N ARG A 362 8.33 -23.54 -4.59
CA ARG A 362 9.69 -23.13 -4.20
C ARG A 362 9.75 -22.52 -2.79
N ALA A 363 8.67 -22.01 -2.26
CA ALA A 363 8.57 -21.44 -0.92
C ALA A 363 7.61 -22.27 -0.06
N ARG A 364 7.83 -23.58 -0.02
CA ARG A 364 6.99 -24.54 0.67
C ARG A 364 6.87 -24.30 2.17
N VAL A 365 7.96 -23.84 2.77
CA VAL A 365 8.02 -23.35 4.15
C VAL A 365 8.48 -21.91 4.13
N LEU A 366 7.61 -21.02 4.56
CA LEU A 366 7.91 -19.59 4.66
C LEU A 366 7.96 -19.18 6.14
N LEU A 367 9.11 -18.66 6.55
CA LEU A 367 9.36 -18.19 7.90
C LEU A 367 9.69 -16.69 7.82
N ILE A 368 8.97 -15.87 8.56
CA ILE A 368 9.17 -14.40 8.52
C ILE A 368 9.49 -13.91 9.91
N ASP A 369 10.66 -13.29 10.06
CA ASP A 369 11.08 -12.60 11.29
C ASP A 369 10.55 -11.15 11.29
N GLU A 370 10.33 -10.57 12.47
CA GLU A 370 9.88 -9.20 12.69
C GLU A 370 8.58 -8.83 11.93
N VAL A 371 7.58 -9.72 11.95
CA VAL A 371 6.28 -9.55 11.23
C VAL A 371 5.58 -8.24 11.58
N GLN A 372 5.83 -7.65 12.76
CA GLN A 372 5.25 -6.36 13.15
C GLN A 372 5.72 -5.19 12.28
N ASP A 373 6.89 -5.32 11.62
CA ASP A 373 7.46 -4.31 10.73
C ASP A 373 7.08 -4.53 9.25
N THR A 374 6.26 -5.57 9.01
CA THR A 374 5.79 -5.96 7.67
C THR A 374 4.71 -5.01 7.18
N ASP A 375 4.87 -4.45 5.97
CA ASP A 375 3.84 -3.66 5.33
C ASP A 375 2.71 -4.55 4.73
N PRO A 376 1.54 -3.97 4.40
CA PRO A 376 0.41 -4.73 3.85
C PRO A 376 0.74 -5.51 2.56
N LEU A 377 1.62 -4.98 1.70
CA LEU A 377 1.99 -5.62 0.45
C LEU A 377 2.87 -6.85 0.67
N GLN A 378 3.81 -6.77 1.63
CA GLN A 378 4.64 -7.90 2.04
C GLN A 378 3.78 -9.01 2.67
N ALA A 379 2.80 -8.65 3.52
CA ALA A 379 1.86 -9.59 4.09
C ALA A 379 0.99 -10.27 3.02
N GLU A 380 0.59 -9.52 2.00
CA GLU A 380 -0.17 -10.06 0.87
C GLU A 380 0.66 -11.05 0.05
N ILE A 381 1.92 -10.74 -0.27
CA ILE A 381 2.84 -11.65 -0.98
C ILE A 381 2.95 -12.98 -0.22
N ALA A 382 3.18 -12.92 1.10
CA ALA A 382 3.24 -14.11 1.94
C ALA A 382 1.94 -14.92 1.90
N THR A 383 0.80 -14.24 1.97
CA THR A 383 -0.53 -14.85 1.93
C THR A 383 -0.81 -15.51 0.58
N LEU A 384 -0.47 -14.85 -0.53
CA LEU A 384 -0.69 -15.39 -1.88
C LEU A 384 0.16 -16.64 -2.14
N LEU A 385 1.40 -16.68 -1.63
CA LEU A 385 2.26 -17.85 -1.73
C LEU A 385 1.74 -19.03 -0.89
N THR A 386 1.29 -18.76 0.34
CA THR A 386 0.82 -19.84 1.24
C THR A 386 -0.55 -20.38 0.86
N ASN A 387 -1.49 -19.54 0.38
CA ASN A 387 -2.83 -19.97 -0.03
C ASN A 387 -2.81 -20.75 -1.36
N ALA A 388 -1.88 -20.47 -2.26
CA ALA A 388 -1.73 -21.26 -3.49
C ALA A 388 -1.37 -22.71 -3.22
N ARG A 389 -0.65 -22.96 -2.14
CA ARG A 389 -0.31 -24.31 -1.69
C ARG A 389 -1.53 -25.07 -1.16
N ALA A 390 -2.36 -24.44 -0.35
CA ALA A 390 -3.57 -25.07 0.19
C ALA A 390 -4.53 -25.55 -0.92
N ALA A 391 -4.52 -24.87 -2.08
CA ALA A 391 -5.30 -25.25 -3.25
C ALA A 391 -4.70 -26.44 -4.02
N VAL A 392 -3.37 -26.60 -4.02
CA VAL A 392 -2.67 -27.70 -4.70
C VAL A 392 -2.72 -28.99 -3.84
N ASP A 393 -2.44 -28.85 -2.55
CA ASP A 393 -2.44 -30.00 -1.61
C ASP A 393 -3.88 -30.54 -1.35
N GLY A 394 -4.95 -29.79 -1.70
CA GLY A 394 -6.36 -30.20 -1.56
C GLY A 394 -6.94 -30.92 -2.77
N ASP A 395 -6.27 -30.87 -3.94
CA ASP A 395 -6.74 -31.54 -5.17
C ASP A 395 -6.22 -32.97 -5.32
N ASP A 396 -5.20 -33.36 -4.56
CA ASP A 396 -4.62 -34.72 -4.60
C ASP A 396 -5.40 -35.76 -3.75
N GLY A 397 -6.55 -35.39 -3.19
CA GLY A 397 -7.30 -36.20 -2.20
C GLY A 397 -8.57 -36.87 -2.67
N ASP A 398 -9.02 -36.73 -3.92
CA ASP A 398 -10.30 -37.28 -4.38
C ASP A 398 -10.20 -38.06 -5.73
N ASP A 399 -9.14 -38.80 -5.93
CA ASP A 399 -9.18 -39.92 -6.90
C ASP A 399 -9.92 -41.10 -6.25
N GLY A 400 -11.24 -40.91 -6.22
CA GLY A 400 -12.21 -41.89 -5.73
C GLY A 400 -12.05 -43.23 -6.42
N ASP A 401 -11.76 -44.22 -5.63
CA ASP A 401 -12.06 -45.61 -5.83
C ASP A 401 -13.51 -45.79 -6.35
N GLY A 402 -13.66 -45.82 -7.65
CA GLY A 402 -14.85 -46.27 -8.37
C GLY A 402 -14.79 -47.78 -8.55
N GLY A 403 -15.03 -48.52 -7.48
CA GLY A 403 -15.23 -49.95 -7.55
C GLY A 403 -16.45 -50.28 -8.38
N ASP A 404 -16.24 -51.12 -9.41
CA ASP A 404 -17.23 -51.90 -10.10
C ASP A 404 -18.10 -52.73 -9.11
N ASP A 405 -19.40 -52.65 -9.31
CA ASP A 405 -20.33 -53.80 -9.33
C ASP A 405 -21.58 -53.44 -10.15
#